data_e52bdaf1ec32cc325336a5ba5f9653d6
#
_entry.id   e52bdaf1ec32cc325336a5ba5f9653d6
#
_cell.length_a   1.000
_cell.length_b   1.000
_cell.length_c   1.000
_cell.angle_alpha   90.00
_cell.angle_beta   90.00
_cell.angle_gamma   90.00
#
_symmetry.space_group_name_H-M   'P 1'
#
loop_
_entity.id
_entity.type
_entity.pdbx_description
1 polymer ?
#
loop_
_entity_poly.entity_id
_entity_poly.type
_entity_poly.pdbx_seq_one_letter_code
_entity_poly.pdbx_strand_id
1 'polypeptide(L)'
;MSIRGLLGKIDYFTRPFKPQLLLNIIKSKLCRQVNKLDTLDISVGFTCNMRCKHCSAQAMVSDDRVVLTLDDYKKLSTELNWLNVFRINITGGEPLLYPIEEIMAAINPKARHIKIQTNGLLLNNDRILSLKKAGANAISMSLDSVNADEFNEFRGVRGSFDKVIDNIGLIRWHGLQVSLAAVVTHQSLRSGEAEKMIHFAEKHKCHLLFNIAIAVGRWSGHDEFLFDAKGNDRAKLNRLLKQHSHVHTDHDSSGCPAGTRKIYLTPYGDIIPCPFIHVSFGNIKDKKLRDIRSKILMYYAYSGMPYCPAAESVDLYESWLKKVSAAVKLPIDYSQIVEEQ
;
A
#
# COMPACT_ATOMS: atom_id res chain seq x y z
N MET A 1 12.56 -11.71 -19.11
CA MET A 1 11.52 -10.67 -19.26
C MET A 1 11.55 -10.19 -20.70
N SER A 2 10.44 -10.29 -21.45
CA SER A 2 10.41 -9.86 -22.85
C SER A 2 10.56 -8.34 -22.98
N ILE A 3 11.09 -7.86 -24.10
CA ILE A 3 11.23 -6.42 -24.41
C ILE A 3 9.87 -5.71 -24.30
N ARG A 4 8.77 -6.35 -24.74
CA ARG A 4 7.40 -5.84 -24.59
C ARG A 4 6.99 -5.66 -23.10
N GLY A 5 7.36 -6.59 -22.23
CA GLY A 5 7.09 -6.47 -20.79
C GLY A 5 7.92 -5.37 -20.13
N LEU A 6 9.13 -5.11 -20.62
CA LEU A 6 9.96 -4.00 -20.14
C LEU A 6 9.39 -2.65 -20.59
N LEU A 7 8.99 -2.53 -21.85
CA LEU A 7 8.39 -1.32 -22.42
C LEU A 7 7.05 -0.99 -21.74
N GLY A 8 6.19 -1.98 -21.48
CA GLY A 8 4.94 -1.78 -20.76
C GLY A 8 5.14 -1.32 -19.31
N LYS A 9 6.16 -1.84 -18.61
CA LYS A 9 6.52 -1.35 -17.27
C LYS A 9 7.08 0.08 -17.29
N ILE A 10 7.89 0.43 -18.30
CA ILE A 10 8.39 1.80 -18.46
C ILE A 10 7.22 2.74 -18.72
N ASP A 11 6.31 2.40 -19.64
CA ASP A 11 5.11 3.19 -19.95
C ASP A 11 4.24 3.40 -18.71
N TYR A 12 4.03 2.36 -17.90
CA TYR A 12 3.30 2.47 -16.61
C TYR A 12 3.93 3.48 -15.65
N PHE A 13 5.25 3.53 -15.53
CA PHE A 13 5.91 4.44 -14.58
C PHE A 13 6.12 5.86 -15.13
N THR A 14 6.07 6.06 -16.44
CA THR A 14 6.43 7.34 -17.04
C THR A 14 5.25 8.19 -17.51
N ARG A 15 4.00 7.73 -17.39
CA ARG A 15 2.83 8.55 -17.71
C ARG A 15 2.24 9.23 -16.44
N PRO A 16 1.98 10.56 -16.47
CA PRO A 16 2.47 11.52 -17.46
C PRO A 16 4.01 11.58 -17.44
N PHE A 17 4.64 11.89 -18.59
CA PHE A 17 6.09 11.83 -18.74
C PHE A 17 6.82 12.79 -17.79
N LYS A 18 7.72 12.24 -16.97
CA LYS A 18 8.52 12.97 -15.98
C LYS A 18 10.00 12.62 -16.19
N PRO A 19 10.80 13.49 -16.83
CA PRO A 19 12.22 13.20 -17.11
C PRO A 19 13.04 12.85 -15.86
N GLN A 20 12.83 13.57 -14.77
CA GLN A 20 13.53 13.33 -13.51
C GLN A 20 13.17 11.97 -12.90
N LEU A 21 11.91 11.55 -12.99
CA LEU A 21 11.48 10.22 -12.57
C LEU A 21 12.15 9.13 -13.42
N LEU A 22 12.23 9.32 -14.74
CA LEU A 22 12.90 8.36 -15.63
C LEU A 22 14.38 8.20 -15.25
N LEU A 23 15.10 9.30 -14.99
CA LEU A 23 16.47 9.26 -14.51
C LEU A 23 16.61 8.50 -13.18
N ASN A 24 15.68 8.70 -12.24
CA ASN A 24 15.70 7.99 -10.96
C ASN A 24 15.43 6.48 -11.12
N ILE A 25 14.55 6.09 -12.04
CA ILE A 25 14.31 4.69 -12.38
C ILE A 25 15.57 4.06 -12.99
N ILE A 26 16.23 4.76 -13.91
CA ILE A 26 17.48 4.28 -14.53
C ILE A 26 18.57 4.12 -13.48
N LYS A 27 18.81 5.14 -12.66
CA LYS A 27 19.76 5.07 -11.53
C LYS A 27 19.44 3.90 -10.60
N SER A 28 18.14 3.69 -10.30
CA SER A 28 17.68 2.58 -9.49
C SER A 28 18.03 1.22 -10.08
N LYS A 29 17.94 1.05 -11.39
CA LYS A 29 18.26 -0.21 -12.07
C LYS A 29 19.77 -0.44 -12.22
N LEU A 30 20.54 0.63 -12.40
CA LEU A 30 22.00 0.55 -12.53
C LEU A 30 22.70 0.25 -11.19
N CYS A 31 22.16 0.78 -10.08
CA CYS A 31 22.64 0.45 -8.75
C CYS A 31 22.14 -0.94 -8.34
N ARG A 32 23.00 -1.96 -8.45
CA ARG A 32 22.74 -3.35 -8.01
C ARG A 32 22.79 -3.50 -6.48
N GLN A 33 22.23 -2.59 -5.73
CA GLN A 33 22.16 -2.74 -4.27
C GLN A 33 21.09 -3.77 -3.91
N VAL A 34 21.49 -4.80 -3.19
CA VAL A 34 20.57 -5.71 -2.50
C VAL A 34 19.79 -4.89 -1.46
N ASN A 35 18.49 -5.13 -1.33
CA ASN A 35 17.61 -4.45 -0.37
C ASN A 35 17.45 -2.94 -0.59
N LYS A 36 17.44 -2.48 -1.83
CA LYS A 36 17.24 -1.06 -2.14
C LYS A 36 15.82 -0.61 -1.86
N LEU A 37 15.67 0.40 -0.99
CA LEU A 37 14.38 1.07 -0.78
C LEU A 37 13.98 1.83 -2.05
N ASP A 38 12.85 1.49 -2.65
CA ASP A 38 12.31 2.15 -3.84
C ASP A 38 10.90 2.72 -3.63
N THR A 39 10.20 2.27 -2.59
CA THR A 39 8.80 2.61 -2.32
C THR A 39 8.59 3.07 -0.88
N LEU A 40 7.89 4.18 -0.71
CA LEU A 40 7.38 4.63 0.57
C LEU A 40 5.85 4.75 0.49
N ASP A 41 5.15 4.03 1.36
CA ASP A 41 3.72 4.25 1.60
C ASP A 41 3.58 5.35 2.67
N ILE A 42 2.83 6.42 2.37
CA ILE A 42 2.60 7.55 3.27
C ILE A 42 1.14 7.56 3.69
N SER A 43 0.89 7.31 4.96
CA SER A 43 -0.41 7.60 5.56
C SER A 43 -0.46 9.07 5.95
N VAL A 44 -1.40 9.81 5.38
CA VAL A 44 -1.55 11.25 5.66
C VAL A 44 -2.45 11.53 6.86
N GLY A 45 -3.20 10.53 7.30
CA GLY A 45 -4.07 10.55 8.47
C GLY A 45 -4.94 9.31 8.53
N PHE A 46 -5.64 9.08 9.64
CA PHE A 46 -6.47 7.89 9.84
C PHE A 46 -7.98 8.16 9.85
N THR A 47 -8.42 9.42 9.71
CA THR A 47 -9.84 9.74 9.51
C THR A 47 -10.31 9.17 8.18
N CYS A 48 -11.50 8.57 8.17
CA CYS A 48 -12.11 7.96 6.99
C CYS A 48 -13.62 8.19 6.99
N ASN A 49 -14.19 8.35 5.81
CA ASN A 49 -15.64 8.47 5.56
C ASN A 49 -16.31 7.11 5.29
N MET A 50 -15.60 5.99 5.51
CA MET A 50 -16.11 4.62 5.45
C MET A 50 -15.84 3.85 6.75
N ARG A 51 -16.58 2.74 6.95
CA ARG A 51 -16.45 1.85 8.11
C ARG A 51 -16.24 0.39 7.68
N CYS A 52 -15.23 0.16 6.85
CA CYS A 52 -14.94 -1.15 6.26
C CYS A 52 -14.71 -2.22 7.33
N LYS A 53 -15.24 -3.44 7.11
CA LYS A 53 -15.13 -4.58 8.06
C LYS A 53 -13.68 -5.00 8.32
N HIS A 54 -12.77 -4.81 7.36
CA HIS A 54 -11.34 -5.26 7.41
C HIS A 54 -10.32 -4.15 7.71
N CYS A 55 -10.76 -2.98 8.19
CA CYS A 55 -9.89 -1.81 8.27
C CYS A 55 -8.72 -2.00 9.25
N SER A 56 -7.50 -2.10 8.74
CA SER A 56 -6.26 -2.20 9.53
C SER A 56 -5.84 -0.86 10.15
N ALA A 57 -6.09 0.26 9.46
CA ALA A 57 -5.69 1.60 9.88
C ALA A 57 -6.39 2.05 11.19
N GLN A 58 -7.59 1.51 11.48
CA GLN A 58 -8.35 1.86 12.68
C GLN A 58 -7.59 1.57 13.97
N ALA A 59 -6.71 0.57 13.98
CA ALA A 59 -5.93 0.21 15.17
C ALA A 59 -4.87 1.27 15.54
N MET A 60 -4.46 2.12 14.59
CA MET A 60 -3.41 3.13 14.80
C MET A 60 -3.95 4.55 15.03
N VAL A 61 -5.27 4.72 15.14
CA VAL A 61 -5.87 6.04 15.44
C VAL A 61 -5.45 6.49 16.83
N SER A 62 -5.01 7.75 16.95
CA SER A 62 -4.60 8.35 18.21
C SER A 62 -4.97 9.84 18.22
N ASP A 63 -5.68 10.28 19.26
CA ASP A 63 -6.12 11.67 19.40
C ASP A 63 -5.05 12.56 20.07
N ASP A 64 -4.07 11.94 20.75
CA ASP A 64 -3.02 12.60 21.53
C ASP A 64 -1.69 12.75 20.76
N ARG A 65 -1.61 12.29 19.51
CA ARG A 65 -0.39 12.34 18.69
C ARG A 65 -0.43 13.45 17.65
N VAL A 66 0.66 14.22 17.58
CA VAL A 66 0.80 15.31 16.61
C VAL A 66 1.17 14.77 15.23
N VAL A 67 0.36 15.11 14.23
CA VAL A 67 0.60 14.74 12.83
C VAL A 67 1.80 15.48 12.23
N LEU A 68 2.32 14.96 11.11
CA LEU A 68 3.38 15.57 10.34
C LEU A 68 2.92 16.90 9.71
N THR A 69 3.82 17.87 9.75
CA THR A 69 3.67 19.18 9.09
C THR A 69 4.19 19.13 7.65
N LEU A 70 3.87 20.15 6.85
CA LEU A 70 4.45 20.29 5.50
C LEU A 70 5.98 20.41 5.53
N ASP A 71 6.55 20.99 6.59
CA ASP A 71 8.01 21.10 6.74
C ASP A 71 8.66 19.75 7.04
N ASP A 72 7.97 18.86 7.76
CA ASP A 72 8.42 17.47 7.93
C ASP A 72 8.47 16.74 6.59
N TYR A 73 7.45 16.92 5.74
CA TYR A 73 7.43 16.34 4.39
C TYR A 73 8.53 16.92 3.48
N LYS A 74 8.85 18.22 3.58
CA LYS A 74 9.99 18.83 2.85
C LYS A 74 11.33 18.23 3.29
N LYS A 75 11.55 18.08 4.60
CA LYS A 75 12.74 17.40 5.15
C LYS A 75 12.84 15.97 4.67
N LEU A 76 11.73 15.22 4.76
CA LEU A 76 11.62 13.85 4.24
C LEU A 76 11.98 13.78 2.75
N SER A 77 11.53 14.75 1.94
CA SER A 77 11.82 14.77 0.50
C SER A 77 13.32 14.76 0.19
N THR A 78 14.13 15.45 0.99
CA THR A 78 15.59 15.46 0.85
C THR A 78 16.18 14.07 1.09
N GLU A 79 15.72 13.37 2.14
CA GLU A 79 16.17 12.02 2.43
C GLU A 79 15.70 10.99 1.38
N LEU A 80 14.48 11.15 0.87
CA LEU A 80 13.98 10.33 -0.23
C LEU A 80 14.78 10.49 -1.52
N ASN A 81 15.29 11.71 -1.79
CA ASN A 81 16.18 11.94 -2.94
C ASN A 81 17.53 11.23 -2.74
N TRP A 82 18.10 11.31 -1.54
CA TRP A 82 19.36 10.66 -1.20
C TRP A 82 19.24 9.12 -1.30
N LEU A 83 18.14 8.54 -0.79
CA LEU A 83 17.85 7.10 -0.86
C LEU A 83 17.38 6.66 -2.27
N ASN A 84 17.14 7.61 -3.18
CA ASN A 84 16.56 7.38 -4.52
C ASN A 84 15.23 6.62 -4.48
N VAL A 85 14.38 6.95 -3.49
CA VAL A 85 12.99 6.47 -3.42
C VAL A 85 12.19 7.18 -4.50
N PHE A 86 11.62 6.44 -5.44
CA PHE A 86 10.91 7.03 -6.57
C PHE A 86 9.43 6.62 -6.67
N ARG A 87 8.96 5.69 -5.83
CA ARG A 87 7.54 5.34 -5.72
C ARG A 87 6.98 5.84 -4.40
N ILE A 88 5.90 6.59 -4.48
CA ILE A 88 5.14 7.03 -3.32
C ILE A 88 3.71 6.57 -3.48
N ASN A 89 3.20 5.86 -2.49
CA ASN A 89 1.77 5.58 -2.37
C ASN A 89 1.20 6.45 -1.26
N ILE A 90 0.26 7.33 -1.58
CA ILE A 90 -0.46 8.14 -0.60
C ILE A 90 -1.69 7.37 -0.17
N THR A 91 -1.82 7.13 1.12
CA THR A 91 -2.84 6.28 1.74
C THR A 91 -3.26 6.84 3.10
N GLY A 92 -3.89 6.04 3.94
CA GLY A 92 -4.30 6.36 5.31
C GLY A 92 -5.65 5.75 5.66
N GLY A 93 -6.52 6.54 6.30
CA GLY A 93 -7.94 6.30 6.34
C GLY A 93 -8.54 6.58 4.97
N GLU A 94 -8.94 7.82 4.72
CA GLU A 94 -9.23 8.29 3.37
C GLU A 94 -8.34 9.51 3.05
N PRO A 95 -7.35 9.38 2.15
CA PRO A 95 -6.40 10.45 1.89
C PRO A 95 -7.05 11.70 1.28
N LEU A 96 -8.17 11.57 0.56
CA LEU A 96 -8.85 12.71 -0.06
C LEU A 96 -9.57 13.63 0.94
N LEU A 97 -9.61 13.27 2.22
CA LEU A 97 -10.04 14.15 3.31
C LEU A 97 -8.94 15.14 3.74
N TYR A 98 -7.73 14.99 3.24
CA TYR A 98 -6.57 15.79 3.62
C TYR A 98 -6.05 16.63 2.44
N PRO A 99 -5.25 17.69 2.69
CA PRO A 99 -4.67 18.54 1.65
C PRO A 99 -3.48 17.83 0.96
N ILE A 100 -3.74 16.68 0.32
CA ILE A 100 -2.69 15.83 -0.23
C ILE A 100 -1.92 16.47 -1.39
N GLU A 101 -2.51 17.45 -2.08
CA GLU A 101 -1.83 18.22 -3.12
C GLU A 101 -0.63 19.01 -2.57
N GLU A 102 -0.77 19.58 -1.38
CA GLU A 102 0.31 20.30 -0.69
C GLU A 102 1.41 19.32 -0.24
N ILE A 103 1.01 18.16 0.30
CA ILE A 103 1.94 17.07 0.66
C ILE A 103 2.68 16.58 -0.58
N MET A 104 1.98 16.37 -1.69
CA MET A 104 2.59 15.98 -2.96
C MET A 104 3.61 17.01 -3.45
N ALA A 105 3.27 18.31 -3.35
CA ALA A 105 4.20 19.39 -3.69
C ALA A 105 5.46 19.35 -2.82
N ALA A 106 5.30 19.12 -1.51
CA ALA A 106 6.41 19.06 -0.55
C ALA A 106 7.40 17.91 -0.83
N ILE A 107 6.92 16.78 -1.35
CA ILE A 107 7.75 15.60 -1.62
C ILE A 107 8.34 15.54 -3.04
N ASN A 108 8.38 16.64 -3.80
CA ASN A 108 8.90 16.70 -5.17
C ASN A 108 8.25 15.70 -6.16
N PRO A 109 7.05 16.00 -6.63
CA PRO A 109 6.29 15.07 -7.49
C PRO A 109 6.93 14.84 -8.87
N LYS A 110 7.83 15.73 -9.33
CA LYS A 110 8.54 15.59 -10.61
C LYS A 110 9.53 14.42 -10.60
N ALA A 111 10.08 14.09 -9.42
CA ALA A 111 11.06 13.02 -9.26
C ALA A 111 10.42 11.67 -8.92
N ARG A 112 9.09 11.59 -8.74
CA ARG A 112 8.39 10.45 -8.15
C ARG A 112 7.21 9.99 -8.98
N HIS A 113 6.96 8.69 -8.94
CA HIS A 113 5.68 8.10 -9.33
C HIS A 113 4.76 8.13 -8.11
N ILE A 114 3.73 8.94 -8.15
CA ILE A 114 2.77 9.10 -7.06
C ILE A 114 1.47 8.36 -7.41
N LYS A 115 1.10 7.40 -6.57
CA LYS A 115 -0.16 6.67 -6.62
C LYS A 115 -1.00 7.01 -5.39
N ILE A 116 -2.25 7.37 -5.59
CA ILE A 116 -3.21 7.67 -4.52
C ILE A 116 -4.08 6.44 -4.31
N GLN A 117 -4.14 5.93 -3.08
CA GLN A 117 -4.99 4.80 -2.69
C GLN A 117 -6.21 5.36 -1.94
N THR A 118 -7.39 5.28 -2.55
CA THR A 118 -8.62 5.90 -2.06
C THR A 118 -9.80 4.94 -2.13
N ASN A 119 -10.80 5.17 -1.30
CA ASN A 119 -12.09 4.50 -1.42
C ASN A 119 -12.95 5.02 -2.58
N GLY A 120 -12.57 6.13 -3.21
CA GLY A 120 -13.19 6.68 -4.40
C GLY A 120 -14.40 7.60 -4.16
N LEU A 121 -14.97 7.67 -2.96
CA LEU A 121 -16.20 8.45 -2.71
C LEU A 121 -16.05 9.94 -2.97
N LEU A 122 -14.88 10.50 -2.72
CA LEU A 122 -14.60 11.93 -2.88
C LEU A 122 -14.03 12.29 -4.25
N LEU A 123 -13.90 11.31 -5.14
CA LEU A 123 -13.50 11.56 -6.51
C LEU A 123 -14.64 12.18 -7.32
N ASN A 124 -14.30 13.18 -8.09
CA ASN A 124 -15.10 13.81 -9.12
C ASN A 124 -14.15 14.41 -10.17
N ASN A 125 -14.72 15.02 -11.21
CA ASN A 125 -13.94 15.61 -12.30
C ASN A 125 -12.87 16.60 -11.79
N ASP A 126 -13.28 17.56 -10.94
CA ASP A 126 -12.39 18.62 -10.45
C ASP A 126 -11.31 18.08 -9.53
N ARG A 127 -11.67 17.12 -8.65
CA ARG A 127 -10.71 16.50 -7.75
C ARG A 127 -9.66 15.69 -8.51
N ILE A 128 -10.05 14.91 -9.51
CA ILE A 128 -9.12 14.15 -10.35
C ILE A 128 -8.18 15.11 -11.12
N LEU A 129 -8.73 16.20 -11.67
CA LEU A 129 -7.94 17.22 -12.36
C LEU A 129 -6.93 17.89 -11.41
N SER A 130 -7.34 18.24 -10.18
CA SER A 130 -6.48 18.81 -9.15
C SER A 130 -5.32 17.85 -8.82
N LEU A 131 -5.62 16.58 -8.55
CA LEU A 131 -4.62 15.55 -8.26
C LEU A 131 -3.62 15.37 -9.42
N LYS A 132 -4.12 15.37 -10.67
CA LYS A 132 -3.26 15.31 -11.85
C LYS A 132 -2.31 16.53 -11.92
N LYS A 133 -2.84 17.75 -11.73
CA LYS A 133 -2.03 18.98 -11.72
C LYS A 133 -0.98 18.96 -10.62
N ALA A 134 -1.30 18.42 -9.45
CA ALA A 134 -0.37 18.23 -8.34
C ALA A 134 0.68 17.14 -8.61
N GLY A 135 0.56 16.36 -9.69
CA GLY A 135 1.56 15.40 -10.14
C GLY A 135 1.25 13.96 -9.82
N ALA A 136 0.00 13.59 -9.53
CA ALA A 136 -0.41 12.19 -9.45
C ALA A 136 -0.17 11.46 -10.79
N ASN A 137 0.25 10.20 -10.73
CA ASN A 137 0.42 9.31 -11.88
C ASN A 137 -0.72 8.29 -11.96
N ALA A 138 -1.17 7.82 -10.80
CA ALA A 138 -2.14 6.74 -10.71
C ALA A 138 -3.12 6.96 -9.55
N ILE A 139 -4.33 6.45 -9.71
CA ILE A 139 -5.33 6.32 -8.65
C ILE A 139 -5.67 4.84 -8.52
N SER A 140 -5.57 4.31 -7.30
CA SER A 140 -5.95 2.96 -6.93
C SER A 140 -7.21 3.02 -6.09
N MET A 141 -8.29 2.42 -6.56
CA MET A 141 -9.55 2.39 -5.82
C MET A 141 -9.79 1.02 -5.22
N SER A 142 -10.34 1.02 -4.02
CA SER A 142 -10.73 -0.21 -3.34
C SER A 142 -11.97 -0.83 -3.97
N LEU A 143 -11.92 -2.13 -4.29
CA LEU A 143 -13.07 -2.90 -4.79
C LEU A 143 -12.92 -4.37 -4.37
N ASP A 144 -13.67 -4.83 -3.35
CA ASP A 144 -13.52 -6.18 -2.77
C ASP A 144 -14.57 -7.18 -3.26
N SER A 145 -15.65 -6.73 -3.86
CA SER A 145 -16.65 -7.57 -4.53
C SER A 145 -17.16 -6.89 -5.80
N VAL A 146 -17.57 -7.68 -6.78
CA VAL A 146 -18.26 -7.24 -8.00
C VAL A 146 -19.78 -7.17 -7.81
N ASN A 147 -20.28 -7.63 -6.67
CA ASN A 147 -21.66 -7.48 -6.26
C ASN A 147 -21.83 -6.17 -5.47
N ALA A 148 -22.72 -5.30 -5.93
CA ALA A 148 -22.89 -3.97 -5.35
C ALA A 148 -23.35 -4.01 -3.89
N ASP A 149 -24.28 -4.91 -3.55
CA ASP A 149 -24.81 -4.99 -2.19
C ASP A 149 -23.76 -5.52 -1.22
N GLU A 150 -23.04 -6.60 -1.59
CA GLU A 150 -21.92 -7.12 -0.80
C GLU A 150 -20.82 -6.08 -0.60
N PHE A 151 -20.44 -5.36 -1.65
CA PHE A 151 -19.43 -4.31 -1.57
C PHE A 151 -19.86 -3.18 -0.64
N ASN A 152 -21.09 -2.67 -0.82
CA ASN A 152 -21.64 -1.57 -0.02
C ASN A 152 -21.75 -1.96 1.47
N GLU A 153 -22.17 -3.19 1.76
CA GLU A 153 -22.22 -3.73 3.13
C GLU A 153 -20.81 -3.86 3.73
N PHE A 154 -19.88 -4.44 2.98
CA PHE A 154 -18.50 -4.65 3.43
C PHE A 154 -17.77 -3.33 3.71
N ARG A 155 -18.03 -2.30 2.90
CA ARG A 155 -17.46 -0.95 3.04
C ARG A 155 -18.26 -0.05 3.98
N GLY A 156 -19.49 -0.44 4.34
CA GLY A 156 -20.35 0.28 5.27
C GLY A 156 -20.96 1.56 4.70
N VAL A 157 -21.05 1.70 3.36
CA VAL A 157 -21.61 2.87 2.69
C VAL A 157 -22.42 2.45 1.46
N ARG A 158 -23.73 2.75 1.46
CA ARG A 158 -24.63 2.49 0.33
C ARG A 158 -24.23 3.36 -0.88
N GLY A 159 -24.29 2.79 -2.10
CA GLY A 159 -23.97 3.47 -3.36
C GLY A 159 -22.48 3.69 -3.60
N SER A 160 -21.60 3.14 -2.73
CA SER A 160 -20.16 3.26 -2.91
C SER A 160 -19.64 2.46 -4.11
N PHE A 161 -20.32 1.35 -4.47
CA PHE A 161 -19.97 0.54 -5.63
C PHE A 161 -20.10 1.34 -6.92
N ASP A 162 -21.28 1.94 -7.16
CA ASP A 162 -21.56 2.71 -8.38
C ASP A 162 -20.57 3.86 -8.54
N LYS A 163 -20.25 4.54 -7.42
CA LYS A 163 -19.26 5.62 -7.42
C LYS A 163 -17.86 5.15 -7.85
N VAL A 164 -17.44 3.98 -7.43
CA VAL A 164 -16.15 3.39 -7.87
C VAL A 164 -16.19 3.09 -9.37
N ILE A 165 -17.29 2.52 -9.87
CA ILE A 165 -17.45 2.18 -11.29
C ILE A 165 -17.37 3.43 -12.17
N ASP A 166 -18.13 4.46 -11.83
CA ASP A 166 -18.16 5.74 -12.56
C ASP A 166 -16.76 6.38 -12.62
N ASN A 167 -16.02 6.33 -11.54
CA ASN A 167 -14.69 6.91 -11.44
C ASN A 167 -13.65 6.21 -12.32
N ILE A 168 -13.81 4.94 -12.69
CA ILE A 168 -12.88 4.25 -13.58
C ILE A 168 -12.76 4.98 -14.93
N GLY A 169 -13.89 5.30 -15.54
CA GLY A 169 -13.94 6.04 -16.80
C GLY A 169 -13.37 7.45 -16.66
N LEU A 170 -13.74 8.12 -15.58
CA LEU A 170 -13.36 9.50 -15.33
C LEU A 170 -11.84 9.66 -15.10
N ILE A 171 -11.22 8.77 -14.32
CA ILE A 171 -9.76 8.76 -14.09
C ILE A 171 -9.01 8.59 -15.41
N ARG A 172 -9.46 7.66 -16.26
CA ARG A 172 -8.85 7.45 -17.58
C ARG A 172 -9.01 8.64 -18.51
N TRP A 173 -10.20 9.24 -18.52
CA TRP A 173 -10.47 10.44 -19.32
C TRP A 173 -9.42 11.52 -19.04
N HIS A 174 -9.03 11.67 -17.76
CA HIS A 174 -7.97 12.59 -17.36
C HIS A 174 -6.55 12.07 -17.67
N GLY A 175 -6.38 10.89 -18.26
CA GLY A 175 -5.08 10.32 -18.62
C GLY A 175 -4.25 9.84 -17.42
N LEU A 176 -4.88 9.62 -16.25
CA LEU A 176 -4.27 8.96 -15.11
C LEU A 176 -4.44 7.44 -15.24
N GLN A 177 -3.51 6.71 -14.64
CA GLN A 177 -3.63 5.27 -14.52
C GLN A 177 -4.65 4.92 -13.44
N VAL A 178 -5.47 3.90 -13.71
CA VAL A 178 -6.43 3.37 -12.75
C VAL A 178 -6.08 1.93 -12.40
N SER A 179 -6.10 1.62 -11.11
CA SER A 179 -6.01 0.26 -10.61
C SER A 179 -7.09 0.01 -9.56
N LEU A 180 -7.45 -1.25 -9.38
CA LEU A 180 -8.35 -1.71 -8.33
C LEU A 180 -7.53 -2.46 -7.29
N ALA A 181 -7.90 -2.33 -6.03
CA ALA A 181 -7.29 -3.06 -4.92
C ALA A 181 -8.38 -3.83 -4.18
N ALA A 182 -8.20 -5.14 -4.04
CA ALA A 182 -9.12 -6.03 -3.35
C ALA A 182 -8.39 -6.85 -2.29
N VAL A 183 -9.08 -7.17 -1.21
CA VAL A 183 -8.56 -8.15 -0.23
C VAL A 183 -8.95 -9.55 -0.67
N VAL A 184 -7.97 -10.42 -0.84
CA VAL A 184 -8.18 -11.84 -1.12
C VAL A 184 -8.16 -12.62 0.19
N THR A 185 -9.25 -13.38 0.42
CA THR A 185 -9.44 -14.25 1.58
C THR A 185 -9.43 -15.71 1.14
N HIS A 186 -9.28 -16.63 2.10
CA HIS A 186 -9.51 -18.04 1.89
C HIS A 186 -10.86 -18.30 1.20
N GLN A 187 -11.93 -17.67 1.69
CA GLN A 187 -13.27 -17.82 1.16
C GLN A 187 -13.39 -17.30 -0.28
N SER A 188 -12.84 -16.10 -0.59
CA SER A 188 -12.93 -15.52 -1.94
C SER A 188 -12.21 -16.36 -3.00
N LEU A 189 -11.13 -17.03 -2.61
CA LEU A 189 -10.45 -17.99 -3.49
C LEU A 189 -11.30 -19.22 -3.74
N ARG A 190 -11.97 -19.78 -2.72
CA ARG A 190 -12.76 -21.01 -2.86
C ARG A 190 -14.08 -20.79 -3.59
N SER A 191 -14.76 -19.69 -3.33
CA SER A 191 -16.05 -19.36 -3.95
C SER A 191 -15.99 -18.95 -5.42
N GLY A 192 -14.78 -18.65 -5.95
CA GLY A 192 -14.61 -18.09 -7.29
C GLY A 192 -14.78 -16.57 -7.35
N GLU A 193 -14.92 -15.89 -6.23
CA GLU A 193 -15.06 -14.43 -6.19
C GLU A 193 -13.78 -13.73 -6.66
N ALA A 194 -12.61 -14.28 -6.33
CA ALA A 194 -11.34 -13.78 -6.84
C ALA A 194 -11.27 -13.78 -8.37
N GLU A 195 -11.76 -14.84 -9.01
CA GLU A 195 -11.84 -14.95 -10.48
C GLU A 195 -12.83 -13.96 -11.07
N LYS A 196 -13.98 -13.73 -10.42
CA LYS A 196 -14.94 -12.68 -10.86
C LYS A 196 -14.29 -11.29 -10.81
N MET A 197 -13.55 -10.97 -9.76
CA MET A 197 -12.78 -9.71 -9.64
C MET A 197 -11.74 -9.56 -10.77
N ILE A 198 -11.05 -10.64 -11.14
CA ILE A 198 -10.09 -10.66 -12.23
C ILE A 198 -10.76 -10.32 -13.57
N HIS A 199 -11.87 -11.00 -13.90
CA HIS A 199 -12.63 -10.73 -15.12
C HIS A 199 -13.21 -9.33 -15.15
N PHE A 200 -13.68 -8.84 -14.00
CA PHE A 200 -14.16 -7.46 -13.89
C PHE A 200 -13.04 -6.45 -14.20
N ALA A 201 -11.87 -6.62 -13.59
CA ALA A 201 -10.73 -5.75 -13.83
C ALA A 201 -10.27 -5.79 -15.30
N GLU A 202 -10.29 -6.96 -15.93
CA GLU A 202 -9.97 -7.15 -17.35
C GLU A 202 -10.98 -6.42 -18.25
N LYS A 203 -12.28 -6.64 -18.00
CA LYS A 203 -13.38 -5.96 -18.72
C LYS A 203 -13.24 -4.43 -18.66
N HIS A 204 -12.90 -3.92 -17.50
CA HIS A 204 -12.69 -2.49 -17.28
C HIS A 204 -11.25 -2.03 -17.60
N LYS A 205 -10.39 -2.89 -18.16
CA LYS A 205 -8.99 -2.63 -18.50
C LYS A 205 -8.20 -2.02 -17.33
N CYS A 206 -8.42 -2.47 -16.10
CA CYS A 206 -7.74 -2.05 -14.89
C CYS A 206 -6.65 -3.05 -14.49
N HIS A 207 -5.60 -2.58 -13.86
CA HIS A 207 -4.77 -3.46 -13.04
C HIS A 207 -5.50 -3.80 -11.74
N LEU A 208 -5.34 -5.04 -11.27
CA LEU A 208 -5.91 -5.51 -10.02
C LEU A 208 -4.79 -5.88 -9.06
N LEU A 209 -4.78 -5.25 -7.88
CA LEU A 209 -3.89 -5.58 -6.78
C LEU A 209 -4.65 -6.42 -5.76
N PHE A 210 -4.25 -7.67 -5.56
CA PHE A 210 -4.72 -8.49 -4.46
C PHE A 210 -3.85 -8.28 -3.21
N ASN A 211 -4.47 -7.78 -2.15
CA ASN A 211 -3.89 -7.77 -0.80
C ASN A 211 -4.38 -9.03 -0.07
N ILE A 212 -3.45 -9.77 0.53
CA ILE A 212 -3.82 -10.97 1.30
C ILE A 212 -4.48 -10.54 2.61
N ALA A 213 -5.55 -11.23 3.02
CA ALA A 213 -6.23 -11.00 4.29
C ALA A 213 -5.30 -11.22 5.48
N ILE A 214 -5.30 -10.29 6.43
CA ILE A 214 -4.44 -10.32 7.62
C ILE A 214 -5.31 -9.95 8.84
N ALA A 215 -5.18 -10.71 9.93
CA ALA A 215 -5.94 -10.51 11.16
C ALA A 215 -5.40 -9.32 11.98
N VAL A 216 -5.58 -8.11 11.47
CA VAL A 216 -5.20 -6.87 12.15
C VAL A 216 -6.32 -5.83 12.09
N GLY A 217 -6.31 -4.87 13.00
CA GLY A 217 -7.33 -3.84 13.07
C GLY A 217 -8.71 -4.44 13.37
N ARG A 218 -9.72 -4.13 12.57
CA ARG A 218 -11.08 -4.67 12.78
C ARG A 218 -11.22 -6.17 12.53
N TRP A 219 -10.26 -6.77 11.85
CA TRP A 219 -10.21 -8.24 11.67
C TRP A 219 -9.34 -8.94 12.71
N SER A 220 -8.84 -8.24 13.72
CA SER A 220 -8.14 -8.87 14.83
C SER A 220 -9.07 -9.89 15.52
N GLY A 221 -8.61 -11.14 15.63
CA GLY A 221 -9.39 -12.24 16.20
C GLY A 221 -10.39 -12.90 15.23
N HIS A 222 -10.39 -12.55 13.95
CA HIS A 222 -11.23 -13.16 12.90
C HIS A 222 -10.36 -14.04 11.99
N ASP A 223 -10.02 -15.23 12.46
CA ASP A 223 -9.13 -16.16 11.75
C ASP A 223 -9.80 -16.83 10.55
N GLU A 224 -11.13 -16.83 10.47
CA GLU A 224 -11.92 -17.44 9.40
C GLU A 224 -11.68 -16.80 8.01
N PHE A 225 -11.17 -15.58 7.96
CA PHE A 225 -10.85 -14.89 6.71
C PHE A 225 -9.40 -15.09 6.27
N LEU A 226 -8.57 -15.66 7.16
CA LEU A 226 -7.15 -15.77 6.91
C LEU A 226 -6.86 -16.71 5.75
N PHE A 227 -5.73 -16.43 5.16
CA PHE A 227 -5.17 -17.21 4.09
C PHE A 227 -4.67 -18.56 4.62
N ASP A 228 -5.12 -19.66 4.05
CA ASP A 228 -4.64 -20.99 4.42
C ASP A 228 -3.25 -21.23 3.79
N ALA A 229 -2.21 -20.86 4.53
CA ALA A 229 -0.83 -20.99 4.09
C ALA A 229 -0.38 -22.46 3.92
N LYS A 230 -0.99 -23.38 4.68
CA LYS A 230 -0.72 -24.82 4.59
C LYS A 230 -1.58 -25.53 3.55
N GLY A 231 -2.64 -24.89 3.08
CA GLY A 231 -3.57 -25.41 2.09
C GLY A 231 -3.24 -24.96 0.67
N ASN A 232 -4.28 -24.99 -0.19
CA ASN A 232 -4.13 -24.71 -1.61
C ASN A 232 -4.24 -23.23 -1.99
N ASP A 233 -4.46 -22.32 -1.02
CA ASP A 233 -4.72 -20.89 -1.31
C ASP A 233 -3.53 -20.22 -1.98
N ARG A 234 -2.32 -20.43 -1.46
CA ARG A 234 -1.10 -19.89 -2.06
C ARG A 234 -0.89 -20.42 -3.48
N ALA A 235 -1.07 -21.71 -3.68
CA ALA A 235 -0.93 -22.34 -4.99
C ALA A 235 -1.98 -21.82 -5.97
N LYS A 236 -3.25 -21.64 -5.52
CA LYS A 236 -4.32 -21.08 -6.32
C LYS A 236 -4.06 -19.63 -6.69
N LEU A 237 -3.69 -18.78 -5.72
CA LEU A 237 -3.36 -17.39 -5.98
C LEU A 237 -2.20 -17.26 -6.96
N ASN A 238 -1.11 -18.02 -6.77
CA ASN A 238 0.04 -17.99 -7.68
C ASN A 238 -0.34 -18.42 -9.11
N ARG A 239 -1.27 -19.36 -9.27
CA ARG A 239 -1.80 -19.76 -10.58
C ARG A 239 -2.55 -18.60 -11.24
N LEU A 240 -3.43 -17.92 -10.52
CA LEU A 240 -4.20 -16.76 -11.02
C LEU A 240 -3.26 -15.63 -11.43
N LEU A 241 -2.26 -15.31 -10.61
CA LEU A 241 -1.25 -14.28 -10.94
C LEU A 241 -0.44 -14.63 -12.20
N LYS A 242 -0.13 -15.91 -12.41
CA LYS A 242 0.60 -16.37 -13.58
C LYS A 242 -0.24 -16.34 -14.86
N GLN A 243 -1.53 -16.61 -14.75
CA GLN A 243 -2.48 -16.63 -15.88
C GLN A 243 -2.91 -15.23 -16.32
N HIS A 244 -2.94 -14.25 -15.42
CA HIS A 244 -3.51 -12.92 -15.64
C HIS A 244 -2.46 -11.82 -15.40
N SER A 245 -1.85 -11.33 -16.46
CA SER A 245 -0.72 -10.36 -16.38
C SER A 245 -1.11 -8.98 -15.83
N HIS A 246 -2.40 -8.65 -15.75
CA HIS A 246 -2.93 -7.42 -15.16
C HIS A 246 -3.22 -7.56 -13.65
N VAL A 247 -3.04 -8.76 -13.09
CA VAL A 247 -3.26 -9.06 -11.66
C VAL A 247 -1.90 -9.13 -10.95
N HIS A 248 -1.82 -8.49 -9.80
CA HIS A 248 -0.59 -8.38 -9.02
C HIS A 248 -0.86 -8.60 -7.53
N THR A 249 0.17 -8.89 -6.78
CA THR A 249 0.23 -8.73 -5.32
C THR A 249 1.40 -7.83 -4.98
N ASP A 250 1.52 -7.39 -3.73
CA ASP A 250 2.71 -6.69 -3.25
C ASP A 250 3.97 -7.60 -3.26
N HIS A 251 3.76 -8.93 -3.31
CA HIS A 251 4.83 -9.93 -3.40
C HIS A 251 5.14 -10.24 -4.85
N ASP A 252 6.38 -10.06 -5.23
CA ASP A 252 6.90 -10.47 -6.54
C ASP A 252 7.91 -11.63 -6.41
N SER A 253 8.60 -11.95 -7.49
CA SER A 253 9.63 -13.00 -7.51
C SER A 253 10.80 -12.77 -6.55
N SER A 254 10.95 -11.56 -5.99
CA SER A 254 11.95 -11.23 -4.98
C SER A 254 11.40 -11.27 -3.54
N GLY A 255 10.18 -11.76 -3.35
CA GLY A 255 9.55 -11.96 -2.05
C GLY A 255 8.89 -10.70 -1.48
N CYS A 256 8.57 -10.76 -0.18
CA CYS A 256 7.92 -9.67 0.55
C CYS A 256 8.80 -8.41 0.55
N PRO A 257 8.30 -7.26 0.07
CA PRO A 257 9.07 -6.02 0.01
C PRO A 257 9.18 -5.29 1.36
N ALA A 258 8.39 -5.69 2.37
CA ALA A 258 8.31 -5.01 3.66
C ALA A 258 9.67 -4.91 4.34
N GLY A 259 10.01 -3.73 4.85
CA GLY A 259 11.27 -3.44 5.52
C GLY A 259 12.49 -3.31 4.60
N THR A 260 12.47 -3.87 3.38
CA THR A 260 13.58 -3.78 2.42
C THR A 260 13.31 -2.78 1.30
N ARG A 261 12.47 -3.16 0.34
CA ARG A 261 12.16 -2.33 -0.83
C ARG A 261 11.02 -1.36 -0.58
N LYS A 262 10.20 -1.63 0.43
CA LYS A 262 9.04 -0.83 0.83
C LYS A 262 9.00 -0.67 2.34
N ILE A 263 8.68 0.54 2.79
CA ILE A 263 8.37 0.88 4.18
C ILE A 263 7.11 1.75 4.22
N TYR A 264 6.54 1.89 5.41
CA TYR A 264 5.33 2.67 5.64
C TYR A 264 5.59 3.77 6.66
N LEU A 265 5.14 4.98 6.35
CA LEU A 265 5.18 6.16 7.21
C LEU A 265 3.77 6.41 7.77
N THR A 266 3.65 6.44 9.09
CA THR A 266 2.40 6.83 9.76
C THR A 266 2.22 8.35 9.71
N PRO A 267 0.99 8.88 9.90
CA PRO A 267 0.77 10.33 9.95
C PRO A 267 1.47 11.01 11.13
N TYR A 268 1.90 10.26 12.12
CA TYR A 268 2.62 10.74 13.30
C TYR A 268 4.13 10.73 13.15
N GLY A 269 4.65 10.21 12.03
CA GLY A 269 6.09 10.19 11.72
C GLY A 269 6.80 8.86 11.97
N ASP A 270 6.10 7.83 12.48
CA ASP A 270 6.73 6.52 12.68
C ASP A 270 6.96 5.80 11.38
N ILE A 271 8.10 5.14 11.28
CA ILE A 271 8.42 4.21 10.19
C ILE A 271 8.21 2.77 10.67
N ILE A 272 7.32 2.07 9.98
CA ILE A 272 7.01 0.66 10.18
C ILE A 272 7.31 -0.15 8.92
N PRO A 273 7.53 -1.47 9.00
CA PRO A 273 7.87 -2.30 7.82
C PRO A 273 6.77 -2.32 6.75
N CYS A 274 5.51 -2.42 7.16
CA CYS A 274 4.33 -2.39 6.29
C CYS A 274 3.09 -1.98 7.10
N PRO A 275 1.95 -1.64 6.45
CA PRO A 275 0.74 -1.15 7.13
C PRO A 275 0.05 -2.19 8.04
N PHE A 276 0.55 -3.42 8.08
CA PHE A 276 -0.02 -4.51 8.88
C PHE A 276 0.87 -4.93 10.07
N ILE A 277 2.12 -4.45 10.11
CA ILE A 277 3.06 -4.73 11.21
C ILE A 277 3.27 -3.43 11.97
N HIS A 278 2.45 -3.21 12.99
CA HIS A 278 2.39 -1.97 13.75
C HIS A 278 3.52 -1.88 14.78
N VAL A 279 4.77 -2.04 14.31
CA VAL A 279 6.02 -1.93 15.07
C VAL A 279 6.86 -0.80 14.51
N SER A 280 7.11 0.24 15.32
CA SER A 280 7.92 1.40 14.95
C SER A 280 9.40 1.13 15.16
N PHE A 281 10.20 1.43 14.15
CA PHE A 281 11.66 1.40 14.22
C PHE A 281 12.27 2.79 14.47
N GLY A 282 11.43 3.79 14.61
CA GLY A 282 11.77 5.16 14.91
C GLY A 282 10.87 6.17 14.22
N ASN A 283 10.99 7.43 14.62
CA ASN A 283 10.18 8.53 14.12
C ASN A 283 11.05 9.50 13.32
N ILE A 284 10.55 9.97 12.15
CA ILE A 284 11.29 10.88 11.26
C ILE A 284 11.43 12.30 11.81
N LYS A 285 10.69 12.66 12.86
CA LYS A 285 10.88 13.92 13.58
C LYS A 285 12.18 13.92 14.38
N ASP A 286 12.61 12.75 14.86
CA ASP A 286 13.73 12.58 15.79
C ASP A 286 14.97 12.01 15.11
N LYS A 287 14.81 11.21 14.06
CA LYS A 287 15.88 10.45 13.43
C LYS A 287 15.82 10.52 11.90
N LYS A 288 16.95 10.41 11.25
CA LYS A 288 17.02 10.35 9.79
C LYS A 288 16.44 9.02 9.29
N LEU A 289 15.70 9.08 8.19
CA LEU A 289 15.07 7.90 7.58
C LEU A 289 16.08 6.78 7.28
N ARG A 290 17.31 7.14 6.87
CA ARG A 290 18.39 6.17 6.62
C ARG A 290 18.77 5.37 7.87
N ASP A 291 18.79 6.02 9.04
CA ASP A 291 19.19 5.41 10.31
C ASP A 291 18.07 4.48 10.83
N ILE A 292 16.81 4.93 10.68
CA ILE A 292 15.64 4.10 10.97
C ILE A 292 15.62 2.85 10.06
N ARG A 293 15.87 3.06 8.75
CA ARG A 293 15.94 1.95 7.80
C ARG A 293 17.05 0.94 8.14
N SER A 294 18.21 1.41 8.59
CA SER A 294 19.29 0.51 9.02
C SER A 294 18.85 -0.38 10.17
N LYS A 295 18.06 0.15 11.12
CA LYS A 295 17.46 -0.66 12.19
C LYS A 295 16.47 -1.70 11.66
N ILE A 296 15.61 -1.32 10.71
CA ILE A 296 14.68 -2.28 10.09
C ILE A 296 15.47 -3.42 9.45
N LEU A 297 16.52 -3.12 8.70
CA LEU A 297 17.36 -4.15 8.05
C LEU A 297 18.10 -5.06 9.05
N MET A 298 18.40 -4.54 10.24
CA MET A 298 19.09 -5.29 11.29
C MET A 298 18.13 -6.19 12.09
N TYR A 299 16.95 -5.70 12.44
CA TYR A 299 16.08 -6.34 13.41
C TYR A 299 14.80 -6.95 12.82
N TYR A 300 14.39 -6.56 11.62
CA TYR A 300 13.21 -7.14 10.96
C TYR A 300 13.62 -8.32 10.06
N ALA A 301 13.65 -9.51 10.64
CA ALA A 301 14.11 -10.74 9.98
C ALA A 301 13.18 -11.29 8.87
N TYR A 302 11.95 -10.77 8.76
CA TYR A 302 10.92 -11.33 7.87
C TYR A 302 10.91 -10.71 6.46
N SER A 303 11.87 -9.85 6.16
CA SER A 303 12.02 -9.25 4.83
C SER A 303 12.43 -10.28 3.78
N GLY A 304 11.88 -10.15 2.56
CA GLY A 304 12.27 -11.02 1.44
C GLY A 304 11.69 -12.44 1.49
N MET A 305 10.85 -12.77 2.47
CA MET A 305 10.18 -14.07 2.51
C MET A 305 9.33 -14.27 1.25
N PRO A 306 9.28 -15.51 0.67
CA PRO A 306 8.54 -15.78 -0.57
C PRO A 306 7.01 -15.76 -0.41
N TYR A 307 6.54 -15.42 0.76
CA TYR A 307 5.13 -15.32 1.16
C TYR A 307 4.90 -14.05 1.98
N CYS A 308 3.65 -13.77 2.37
CA CYS A 308 3.32 -12.66 3.27
C CYS A 308 3.54 -13.07 4.73
N PRO A 309 4.62 -12.59 5.40
CA PRO A 309 4.86 -12.99 6.79
C PRO A 309 3.71 -12.64 7.74
N ALA A 310 3.09 -11.47 7.54
CA ALA A 310 1.98 -11.03 8.38
C ALA A 310 0.71 -11.89 8.26
N ALA A 311 0.54 -12.59 7.13
CA ALA A 311 -0.61 -13.48 6.89
C ALA A 311 -0.30 -14.96 7.10
N GLU A 312 0.97 -15.37 6.93
CA GLU A 312 1.33 -16.77 6.72
C GLU A 312 2.42 -17.30 7.67
N SER A 313 3.08 -16.41 8.44
CA SER A 313 4.14 -16.81 9.37
C SER A 313 3.60 -16.97 10.78
N VAL A 314 3.57 -18.21 11.25
CA VAL A 314 3.24 -18.53 12.66
C VAL A 314 4.26 -17.89 13.61
N ASP A 315 5.54 -17.91 13.23
CA ASP A 315 6.61 -17.31 14.03
C ASP A 315 6.44 -15.80 14.19
N LEU A 316 6.16 -15.06 13.12
CA LEU A 316 5.87 -13.63 13.22
C LEU A 316 4.60 -13.36 14.05
N TYR A 317 3.58 -14.19 13.91
CA TYR A 317 2.36 -14.05 14.68
C TYR A 317 2.64 -14.18 16.19
N GLU A 318 3.29 -15.28 16.60
CA GLU A 318 3.56 -15.55 18.02
C GLU A 318 4.59 -14.58 18.61
N SER A 319 5.63 -14.24 17.88
CA SER A 319 6.70 -13.38 18.40
C SER A 319 6.37 -11.90 18.37
N TRP A 320 5.64 -11.42 17.36
CA TRP A 320 5.39 -9.99 17.14
C TRP A 320 3.92 -9.59 17.18
N LEU A 321 3.08 -10.19 16.32
CA LEU A 321 1.71 -9.72 16.12
C LEU A 321 0.83 -9.92 17.37
N LYS A 322 1.10 -10.95 18.14
CA LYS A 322 0.40 -11.20 19.40
C LYS A 322 0.70 -10.10 20.46
N LYS A 323 1.95 -9.66 20.54
CA LYS A 323 2.34 -8.51 21.39
C LYS A 323 1.71 -7.20 20.88
N VAL A 324 1.70 -6.99 19.55
CA VAL A 324 1.05 -5.84 18.91
C VAL A 324 -0.45 -5.81 19.22
N SER A 325 -1.14 -6.94 19.12
CA SER A 325 -2.61 -7.00 19.37
C SER A 325 -2.98 -6.77 20.84
N ALA A 326 -2.06 -7.05 21.75
CA ALA A 326 -2.25 -6.79 23.20
C ALA A 326 -1.90 -5.34 23.62
N ALA A 327 -1.27 -4.56 22.73
CA ALA A 327 -0.81 -3.22 23.07
C ALA A 327 -1.95 -2.20 23.10
N VAL A 328 -1.90 -1.28 24.09
CA VAL A 328 -2.89 -0.20 24.24
C VAL A 328 -2.68 0.92 23.21
N LYS A 329 -1.43 1.19 22.84
CA LYS A 329 -1.07 2.23 21.84
C LYS A 329 -0.24 1.64 20.71
N LEU A 330 -0.57 2.02 19.48
CA LEU A 330 0.12 1.56 18.28
C LEU A 330 0.66 2.75 17.45
N PRO A 331 1.76 2.54 16.72
CA PRO A 331 2.61 1.35 16.74
C PRO A 331 3.43 1.25 18.04
N ILE A 332 3.78 0.05 18.46
CA ILE A 332 4.73 -0.17 19.58
C ILE A 332 6.16 0.03 19.10
N ASP A 333 7.07 0.42 20.00
CA ASP A 333 8.49 0.52 19.67
C ASP A 333 9.11 -0.89 19.47
N TYR A 334 10.03 -1.03 18.51
CA TYR A 334 10.65 -2.32 18.19
C TYR A 334 11.42 -2.93 19.39
N SER A 335 11.94 -2.10 20.30
CA SER A 335 12.65 -2.56 21.50
C SER A 335 11.75 -3.32 22.49
N GLN A 336 10.42 -3.15 22.40
CA GLN A 336 9.46 -3.92 23.19
C GLN A 336 9.26 -5.35 22.66
N ILE A 337 9.75 -5.64 21.46
CA ILE A 337 9.60 -6.94 20.79
C ILE A 337 10.94 -7.68 20.72
N VAL A 338 11.97 -6.98 20.29
CA VAL A 338 13.33 -7.52 20.17
C VAL A 338 13.99 -7.35 21.53
N GLU A 339 14.18 -8.44 22.28
CA GLU A 339 15.04 -8.45 23.44
C GLU A 339 16.45 -8.08 22.98
N GLU A 340 17.10 -7.13 23.67
CA GLU A 340 18.50 -6.80 23.40
C GLU A 340 19.34 -8.06 23.58
N GLN A 341 19.87 -8.55 22.44
CA GLN A 341 20.87 -9.64 22.43
C GLN A 341 22.24 -9.08 22.78
#